data_d5ef06fb1f2fd3ba9b974b3fe8b0127e
#
_entry.id   d5ef06fb1f2fd3ba9b974b3fe8b0127e
#
_cell.length_a   1.000
_cell.length_b   1.000
_cell.length_c   1.000
_cell.angle_alpha   90.00
_cell.angle_beta   90.00
_cell.angle_gamma   90.00
#
_symmetry.space_group_name_H-M   'P 1'
#
loop_
_entity.id
_entity.type
_entity.pdbx_description
1 polymer ?
#
loop_
_entity_poly.entity_id
_entity_poly.type
_entity_poly.pdbx_seq_one_letter_code
_entity_poly.pdbx_strand_id
1 'polypeptide(L)'
;MDKLVSVVVPVYNAEKYIYNCVESIMRQVYKNLEIILVDDGSRDSSPLICDKLAQQDARIKVIHKKNGGVSSARNVGIEEVTGDYLMFADSDDIVDEYWVERMVQLAECWKVNLVICTYRLCKNTYEAMVPINHEKAFEPTWAMSKDEFYNVLGYMMTFRETMFAPWNKLFVTSIVKEHNIQFPEDMSYGEDFLFNLKYLEYCNGVIETREQLYNYIVQNADSLEAKYKADLFENQTRLYKAAKKFMIDHNVYKGYNVSNISYYYTKRVLASIVNQFHDKNDKSSLNTRKYVETIVNDLEVQEAVSYANLHETEMESCFTDMMMNRQYEKIYDELLKIDAGIKNRPANIRYKNEANMPYGIKWIPHTFKSIKKYGMFITFKRITGKISRKLRRK
;
A
#
# COMPACT_ATOMS: atom_id res chain seq x y z
N MET A 1 -2.57 31.45 -13.48
CA MET A 1 -2.31 30.45 -14.54
C MET A 1 -2.63 29.10 -13.95
N ASP A 2 -3.33 28.26 -14.67
CA ASP A 2 -3.60 26.90 -14.19
C ASP A 2 -2.29 26.14 -14.13
N LYS A 3 -2.02 25.48 -13.01
CA LYS A 3 -0.82 24.69 -12.75
C LYS A 3 -0.76 23.49 -13.71
N LEU A 4 0.38 23.19 -14.32
CA LEU A 4 0.55 21.97 -15.09
C LEU A 4 0.71 20.77 -14.14
N VAL A 5 -0.02 19.69 -14.39
CA VAL A 5 0.06 18.46 -13.61
C VAL A 5 0.61 17.34 -14.49
N SER A 6 1.69 16.71 -14.04
CA SER A 6 2.26 15.52 -14.67
C SER A 6 1.70 14.28 -14.00
N VAL A 7 1.14 13.36 -14.81
CA VAL A 7 0.67 12.05 -14.34
C VAL A 7 1.59 10.97 -14.91
N VAL A 8 2.33 10.29 -14.05
CA VAL A 8 3.23 9.18 -14.43
C VAL A 8 2.51 7.85 -14.28
N VAL A 9 2.52 7.04 -15.34
CA VAL A 9 1.93 5.71 -15.38
C VAL A 9 2.99 4.68 -15.75
N PRO A 10 3.49 3.87 -14.80
CA PRO A 10 4.36 2.74 -15.10
C PRO A 10 3.54 1.63 -15.75
N VAL A 11 4.07 1.06 -16.85
CA VAL A 11 3.36 0.05 -17.66
C VAL A 11 4.23 -1.18 -17.77
N TYR A 12 3.70 -2.36 -17.41
CA TYR A 12 4.35 -3.64 -17.65
C TYR A 12 3.33 -4.75 -17.83
N ASN A 13 3.22 -5.33 -19.02
CA ASN A 13 2.28 -6.39 -19.38
C ASN A 13 0.83 -6.06 -18.96
N ALA A 14 0.36 -4.89 -19.31
CA ALA A 14 -0.94 -4.33 -18.91
C ALA A 14 -1.94 -4.21 -20.08
N GLU A 15 -1.78 -5.00 -21.16
CA GLU A 15 -2.60 -4.89 -22.39
C GLU A 15 -4.12 -4.89 -22.15
N LYS A 16 -4.58 -5.57 -21.08
CA LYS A 16 -6.00 -5.68 -20.72
C LYS A 16 -6.55 -4.43 -20.02
N TYR A 17 -5.69 -3.58 -19.46
CA TYR A 17 -6.08 -2.54 -18.51
C TYR A 17 -5.67 -1.14 -18.96
N ILE A 18 -4.47 -1.02 -19.55
CA ILE A 18 -3.83 0.27 -19.83
C ILE A 18 -4.71 1.23 -20.63
N TYR A 19 -5.50 0.74 -21.57
CA TYR A 19 -6.42 1.59 -22.33
C TYR A 19 -7.41 2.32 -21.41
N ASN A 20 -8.10 1.59 -20.52
CA ASN A 20 -9.09 2.16 -19.62
C ASN A 20 -8.47 3.09 -18.57
N CYS A 21 -7.28 2.74 -18.09
CA CYS A 21 -6.51 3.58 -17.17
C CYS A 21 -6.22 4.95 -17.81
N VAL A 22 -5.55 4.94 -18.97
CA VAL A 22 -5.16 6.18 -19.65
C VAL A 22 -6.38 6.97 -20.14
N GLU A 23 -7.43 6.29 -20.62
CA GLU A 23 -8.69 6.94 -21.03
C GLU A 23 -9.32 7.71 -19.85
N SER A 24 -9.27 7.17 -18.63
CA SER A 24 -9.79 7.86 -17.44
C SER A 24 -8.98 9.12 -17.09
N ILE A 25 -7.67 9.12 -17.38
CA ILE A 25 -6.80 10.30 -17.22
C ILE A 25 -7.04 11.32 -18.34
N MET A 26 -7.21 10.89 -19.58
CA MET A 26 -7.52 11.78 -20.71
C MET A 26 -8.85 12.53 -20.51
N ARG A 27 -9.83 11.88 -19.85
CA ARG A 27 -11.17 12.42 -19.55
C ARG A 27 -11.21 13.37 -18.35
N GLN A 28 -10.10 13.60 -17.64
CA GLN A 28 -10.08 14.52 -16.50
C GLN A 28 -10.71 15.88 -16.84
N VAL A 29 -11.52 16.42 -15.92
CA VAL A 29 -12.10 17.77 -16.03
C VAL A 29 -10.98 18.80 -16.10
N TYR A 30 -9.92 18.63 -15.33
CA TYR A 30 -8.72 19.45 -15.37
C TYR A 30 -7.94 19.19 -16.67
N LYS A 31 -7.72 20.23 -17.51
CA LYS A 31 -7.17 20.04 -18.85
C LYS A 31 -5.67 20.27 -18.98
N ASN A 32 -5.07 21.03 -18.06
CA ASN A 32 -3.64 21.35 -18.10
C ASN A 32 -2.80 20.19 -17.54
N LEU A 33 -2.73 19.09 -18.29
CA LEU A 33 -2.08 17.83 -17.94
C LEU A 33 -1.00 17.47 -18.94
N GLU A 34 0.04 16.80 -18.48
CA GLU A 34 0.88 15.91 -19.27
C GLU A 34 0.77 14.49 -18.70
N ILE A 35 0.78 13.48 -19.55
CA ILE A 35 0.62 12.07 -19.19
C ILE A 35 1.86 11.34 -19.69
N ILE A 36 2.62 10.76 -18.78
CA ILE A 36 3.88 10.09 -19.09
C ILE A 36 3.70 8.59 -18.88
N LEU A 37 3.62 7.84 -19.99
CA LEU A 37 3.53 6.39 -19.98
C LEU A 37 4.93 5.82 -20.08
N VAL A 38 5.36 5.07 -19.05
CA VAL A 38 6.69 4.45 -19.05
C VAL A 38 6.51 2.94 -19.20
N ASP A 39 6.68 2.44 -20.41
CA ASP A 39 6.67 1.00 -20.69
C ASP A 39 8.00 0.37 -20.25
N ASP A 40 7.93 -0.44 -19.22
CA ASP A 40 9.06 -1.12 -18.61
C ASP A 40 9.40 -2.44 -19.30
N GLY A 41 9.48 -2.41 -20.64
CA GLY A 41 9.86 -3.55 -21.47
C GLY A 41 8.79 -4.66 -21.48
N SER A 42 7.54 -4.28 -21.69
CA SER A 42 6.41 -5.21 -21.82
C SER A 42 6.61 -6.18 -22.98
N ARG A 43 6.05 -7.39 -22.85
CA ARG A 43 6.13 -8.46 -23.85
C ARG A 43 4.79 -8.79 -24.50
N ASP A 44 3.74 -8.11 -24.09
CA ASP A 44 2.38 -8.17 -24.61
C ASP A 44 2.11 -6.97 -25.54
N SER A 45 0.85 -6.67 -25.81
CA SER A 45 0.46 -5.55 -26.68
C SER A 45 0.51 -4.17 -26.02
N SER A 46 0.95 -4.06 -24.76
CA SER A 46 0.99 -2.78 -24.01
C SER A 46 1.75 -1.66 -24.75
N PRO A 47 2.96 -1.90 -25.31
CA PRO A 47 3.70 -0.86 -26.01
C PRO A 47 2.92 -0.27 -27.19
N LEU A 48 2.30 -1.13 -28.00
CA LEU A 48 1.50 -0.71 -29.15
C LEU A 48 0.24 0.08 -28.75
N ILE A 49 -0.35 -0.27 -27.60
CA ILE A 49 -1.51 0.46 -27.06
C ILE A 49 -1.07 1.86 -26.60
N CYS A 50 0.04 1.96 -25.88
CA CYS A 50 0.61 3.25 -25.45
C CYS A 50 0.88 4.18 -26.64
N ASP A 51 1.53 3.67 -27.71
CA ASP A 51 1.81 4.44 -28.91
C ASP A 51 0.53 4.94 -29.61
N LYS A 52 -0.50 4.10 -29.69
CA LYS A 52 -1.80 4.49 -30.25
C LYS A 52 -2.47 5.57 -29.40
N LEU A 53 -2.40 5.50 -28.10
CA LEU A 53 -2.95 6.51 -27.19
C LEU A 53 -2.22 7.86 -27.37
N ALA A 54 -0.90 7.85 -27.50
CA ALA A 54 -0.11 9.06 -27.79
C ALA A 54 -0.45 9.71 -29.15
N GLN A 55 -0.87 8.92 -30.13
CA GLN A 55 -1.36 9.46 -31.41
C GLN A 55 -2.75 10.11 -31.28
N GLN A 56 -3.53 9.75 -30.28
CA GLN A 56 -4.89 10.27 -30.03
C GLN A 56 -4.91 11.54 -29.18
N ASP A 57 -3.93 11.70 -28.28
CA ASP A 57 -3.87 12.82 -27.35
C ASP A 57 -2.44 13.36 -27.23
N ALA A 58 -2.23 14.59 -27.70
CA ALA A 58 -0.91 15.24 -27.72
C ALA A 58 -0.31 15.50 -26.31
N ARG A 59 -1.10 15.34 -25.25
CA ARG A 59 -0.62 15.44 -23.86
C ARG A 59 0.12 14.18 -23.41
N ILE A 60 0.05 13.08 -24.19
CA ILE A 60 0.66 11.80 -23.83
C ILE A 60 2.07 11.72 -24.40
N LYS A 61 3.03 11.41 -23.54
CA LYS A 61 4.40 11.05 -23.89
C LYS A 61 4.63 9.57 -23.51
N VAL A 62 5.19 8.80 -24.44
CA VAL A 62 5.54 7.38 -24.21
C VAL A 62 7.04 7.22 -24.14
N ILE A 63 7.50 6.43 -23.19
CA ILE A 63 8.90 6.06 -23.02
C ILE A 63 8.99 4.55 -22.94
N HIS A 64 9.70 3.93 -23.88
CA HIS A 64 10.00 2.50 -23.85
C HIS A 64 11.39 2.28 -23.27
N LYS A 65 11.49 1.43 -22.24
CA LYS A 65 12.77 1.09 -21.63
C LYS A 65 12.94 -0.42 -21.43
N LYS A 66 14.16 -0.85 -21.20
CA LYS A 66 14.41 -2.22 -20.75
C LYS A 66 13.81 -2.42 -19.36
N ASN A 67 13.21 -3.60 -19.13
CA ASN A 67 12.62 -3.91 -17.82
C ASN A 67 13.61 -3.72 -16.67
N GLY A 68 13.19 -2.94 -15.68
CA GLY A 68 13.92 -2.62 -14.45
C GLY A 68 13.03 -2.60 -13.21
N GLY A 69 11.73 -2.93 -13.36
CA GLY A 69 10.75 -2.92 -12.28
C GLY A 69 10.03 -1.58 -12.11
N VAL A 70 8.95 -1.61 -11.32
CA VAL A 70 8.03 -0.47 -11.15
C VAL A 70 8.72 0.79 -10.61
N SER A 71 9.65 0.63 -9.65
CA SER A 71 10.46 1.74 -9.12
C SER A 71 11.27 2.42 -10.23
N SER A 72 11.96 1.63 -11.05
CA SER A 72 12.76 2.12 -12.18
C SER A 72 11.88 2.84 -13.21
N ALA A 73 10.69 2.32 -13.51
CA ALA A 73 9.76 2.98 -14.42
C ALA A 73 9.25 4.31 -13.87
N ARG A 74 8.87 4.36 -12.57
CA ARG A 74 8.45 5.61 -11.93
C ARG A 74 9.57 6.64 -11.85
N ASN A 75 10.82 6.21 -11.58
CA ASN A 75 11.99 7.10 -11.55
C ASN A 75 12.24 7.73 -12.92
N VAL A 76 12.21 6.95 -14.00
CA VAL A 76 12.30 7.49 -15.38
C VAL A 76 11.16 8.48 -15.64
N GLY A 77 9.94 8.19 -15.21
CA GLY A 77 8.83 9.13 -15.30
C GLY A 77 9.11 10.45 -14.57
N ILE A 78 9.66 10.40 -13.34
CA ILE A 78 10.03 11.59 -12.54
C ILE A 78 11.07 12.47 -13.26
N GLU A 79 12.01 11.88 -13.96
CA GLU A 79 13.02 12.63 -14.75
C GLU A 79 12.36 13.46 -15.84
N GLU A 80 11.31 12.95 -16.46
CA GLU A 80 10.64 13.49 -17.63
C GLU A 80 9.50 14.48 -17.33
N VAL A 81 9.03 14.57 -16.05
CA VAL A 81 7.95 15.49 -15.68
C VAL A 81 8.37 16.95 -15.79
N THR A 82 7.45 17.78 -16.30
CA THR A 82 7.64 19.22 -16.47
C THR A 82 6.61 20.04 -15.68
N GLY A 83 5.56 19.40 -15.16
CA GLY A 83 4.48 20.05 -14.44
C GLY A 83 4.88 20.59 -13.07
N ASP A 84 4.09 21.54 -12.56
CA ASP A 84 4.21 22.07 -11.19
C ASP A 84 3.92 20.99 -10.14
N TYR A 85 2.97 20.10 -10.48
CA TYR A 85 2.54 19.00 -9.64
C TYR A 85 2.80 17.65 -10.31
N LEU A 86 3.08 16.65 -9.49
CA LEU A 86 3.29 15.26 -9.88
C LEU A 86 2.25 14.36 -9.22
N MET A 87 1.67 13.47 -10.01
CA MET A 87 0.78 12.40 -9.56
C MET A 87 1.18 11.09 -10.23
N PHE A 88 0.80 9.96 -9.63
CA PHE A 88 1.03 8.63 -10.17
C PHE A 88 -0.29 7.89 -10.34
N ALA A 89 -0.39 7.03 -11.34
CA ALA A 89 -1.48 6.08 -11.47
C ALA A 89 -0.93 4.71 -11.87
N ASP A 90 -1.45 3.63 -11.29
CA ASP A 90 -1.07 2.29 -11.69
C ASP A 90 -1.85 1.89 -12.96
N SER A 91 -1.20 1.20 -13.89
CA SER A 91 -1.72 0.94 -15.24
C SER A 91 -2.96 0.04 -15.30
N ASP A 92 -3.33 -0.57 -14.19
CA ASP A 92 -4.48 -1.46 -14.03
C ASP A 92 -5.66 -0.84 -13.23
N ASP A 93 -5.53 0.44 -12.84
CA ASP A 93 -6.53 1.17 -12.08
C ASP A 93 -7.27 2.21 -12.93
N ILE A 94 -8.30 2.83 -12.36
CA ILE A 94 -9.12 3.87 -13.01
C ILE A 94 -9.27 5.05 -12.04
N VAL A 95 -9.10 6.27 -12.56
CA VAL A 95 -9.26 7.48 -11.76
C VAL A 95 -10.65 8.11 -11.99
N ASP A 96 -11.16 8.80 -10.97
CA ASP A 96 -12.37 9.61 -11.07
C ASP A 96 -12.13 10.84 -11.95
N GLU A 97 -13.13 11.33 -12.67
CA GLU A 97 -13.01 12.46 -13.59
C GLU A 97 -12.60 13.78 -12.94
N TYR A 98 -12.82 13.93 -11.63
CA TYR A 98 -12.44 15.09 -10.83
C TYR A 98 -11.15 14.90 -10.03
N TRP A 99 -10.46 13.76 -10.19
CA TRP A 99 -9.29 13.40 -9.39
C TRP A 99 -8.22 14.50 -9.39
N VAL A 100 -7.77 14.96 -10.56
CA VAL A 100 -6.74 15.99 -10.65
C VAL A 100 -7.26 17.35 -10.19
N GLU A 101 -8.46 17.75 -10.64
CA GLU A 101 -9.02 19.05 -10.28
C GLU A 101 -9.14 19.22 -8.77
N ARG A 102 -9.69 18.22 -8.08
CA ARG A 102 -9.88 18.28 -6.63
C ARG A 102 -8.56 18.31 -5.86
N MET A 103 -7.59 17.51 -6.29
CA MET A 103 -6.28 17.48 -5.64
C MET A 103 -5.55 18.82 -5.79
N VAL A 104 -5.59 19.43 -6.98
CA VAL A 104 -5.02 20.76 -7.23
C VAL A 104 -5.75 21.85 -6.44
N GLN A 105 -7.08 21.86 -6.45
CA GLN A 105 -7.87 22.83 -5.69
C GLN A 105 -7.53 22.79 -4.19
N LEU A 106 -7.40 21.61 -3.61
CA LEU A 106 -7.03 21.47 -2.20
C LEU A 106 -5.61 21.97 -1.93
N ALA A 107 -4.64 21.63 -2.79
CA ALA A 107 -3.27 22.13 -2.66
C ALA A 107 -3.20 23.65 -2.70
N GLU A 108 -3.85 24.29 -3.69
CA GLU A 108 -3.83 25.73 -3.90
C GLU A 108 -4.62 26.50 -2.84
N CYS A 109 -5.80 26.01 -2.43
CA CYS A 109 -6.62 26.68 -1.42
C CYS A 109 -5.94 26.69 -0.04
N TRP A 110 -5.30 25.60 0.34
CA TRP A 110 -4.68 25.44 1.64
C TRP A 110 -3.17 25.72 1.63
N LYS A 111 -2.58 25.92 0.45
CA LYS A 111 -1.15 26.16 0.23
C LYS A 111 -0.26 25.09 0.88
N VAL A 112 -0.65 23.84 0.71
CA VAL A 112 0.08 22.68 1.21
C VAL A 112 0.81 21.96 0.07
N ASN A 113 1.89 21.27 0.44
CA ASN A 113 2.73 20.56 -0.53
C ASN A 113 2.30 19.11 -0.75
N LEU A 114 1.43 18.55 0.10
CA LEU A 114 0.95 17.19 -0.02
C LEU A 114 -0.57 17.12 0.15
N VAL A 115 -1.24 16.58 -0.85
CA VAL A 115 -2.67 16.24 -0.76
C VAL A 115 -2.83 14.74 -0.90
N ILE A 116 -3.66 14.14 -0.06
CA ILE A 116 -3.95 12.71 -0.05
C ILE A 116 -5.45 12.53 -0.22
N CYS A 117 -5.88 11.73 -1.20
CA CYS A 117 -7.26 11.32 -1.34
C CYS A 117 -7.49 9.90 -0.82
N THR A 118 -8.74 9.56 -0.56
CA THR A 118 -9.14 8.17 -0.32
C THR A 118 -9.42 7.47 -1.65
N TYR A 119 -9.67 6.16 -1.57
CA TYR A 119 -9.90 5.36 -2.76
C TYR A 119 -11.03 4.35 -2.55
N ARG A 120 -11.58 3.88 -3.63
CA ARG A 120 -12.59 2.83 -3.69
C ARG A 120 -11.95 1.52 -4.13
N LEU A 121 -12.27 0.43 -3.45
CA LEU A 121 -11.90 -0.92 -3.89
C LEU A 121 -12.96 -1.42 -4.86
N CYS A 122 -12.58 -1.64 -6.11
CA CYS A 122 -13.44 -2.15 -7.17
C CYS A 122 -13.08 -3.58 -7.52
N LYS A 123 -14.07 -4.42 -7.81
CA LYS A 123 -13.84 -5.83 -8.18
C LYS A 123 -13.48 -6.01 -9.65
N ASN A 124 -13.80 -5.03 -10.45
CA ASN A 124 -13.57 -5.04 -11.90
C ASN A 124 -13.67 -3.61 -12.46
N THR A 125 -13.29 -3.46 -13.72
CA THR A 125 -13.32 -2.20 -14.46
C THR A 125 -14.72 -1.57 -14.53
N TYR A 126 -15.78 -2.39 -14.68
CA TYR A 126 -17.16 -1.88 -14.74
C TYR A 126 -17.57 -1.18 -13.43
N GLU A 127 -17.27 -1.79 -12.27
CA GLU A 127 -17.53 -1.19 -10.97
C GLU A 127 -16.72 0.12 -10.78
N ALA A 128 -15.50 0.16 -11.32
CA ALA A 128 -14.63 1.33 -11.25
C ALA A 128 -15.14 2.50 -12.11
N MET A 129 -15.83 2.22 -13.23
CA MET A 129 -16.40 3.23 -14.12
C MET A 129 -17.73 3.80 -13.64
N VAL A 130 -18.36 3.26 -12.59
CA VAL A 130 -19.58 3.82 -12.03
C VAL A 130 -19.27 5.17 -11.39
N PRO A 131 -19.92 6.28 -11.83
CA PRO A 131 -19.63 7.60 -11.31
C PRO A 131 -19.84 7.69 -9.79
N ILE A 132 -19.02 8.50 -9.14
CA ILE A 132 -19.15 8.82 -7.73
C ILE A 132 -20.02 10.06 -7.61
N ASN A 133 -20.95 10.06 -6.64
CA ASN A 133 -21.73 11.25 -6.37
C ASN A 133 -20.91 12.24 -5.52
N HIS A 134 -20.45 13.32 -6.15
CA HIS A 134 -19.60 14.34 -5.52
C HIS A 134 -20.39 15.47 -4.81
N GLU A 135 -21.72 15.48 -4.86
CA GLU A 135 -22.54 16.58 -4.28
C GLU A 135 -22.32 16.81 -2.78
N LYS A 136 -21.68 15.89 -2.08
CA LYS A 136 -21.46 15.94 -0.62
C LYS A 136 -20.00 16.05 -0.17
N ALA A 137 -19.06 16.30 -1.07
CA ALA A 137 -17.68 15.92 -0.83
C ALA A 137 -16.65 17.08 -0.82
N PHE A 138 -17.03 18.32 -0.51
CA PHE A 138 -16.11 19.46 -0.58
C PHE A 138 -15.31 19.76 0.71
N GLU A 139 -15.39 18.92 1.72
CA GLU A 139 -14.67 19.17 2.96
C GLU A 139 -13.43 18.27 3.06
N PRO A 140 -12.22 18.84 3.25
CA PRO A 140 -11.05 18.05 3.63
C PRO A 140 -11.33 17.36 4.96
N THR A 141 -10.91 16.12 5.09
CA THR A 141 -11.08 15.39 6.34
C THR A 141 -10.19 15.98 7.43
N TRP A 142 -8.94 16.19 7.08
CA TRP A 142 -7.91 16.75 7.95
C TRP A 142 -6.98 17.65 7.16
N ALA A 143 -6.90 18.91 7.59
CA ALA A 143 -5.86 19.85 7.18
C ALA A 143 -4.88 19.98 8.34
N MET A 144 -3.65 19.60 8.16
CA MET A 144 -2.64 19.52 9.20
C MET A 144 -1.37 20.24 8.77
N SER A 145 -0.80 21.01 9.68
CA SER A 145 0.58 21.43 9.57
C SER A 145 1.52 20.20 9.55
N LYS A 146 2.75 20.40 9.13
CA LYS A 146 3.77 19.36 9.14
C LYS A 146 3.89 18.69 10.53
N ASP A 147 3.98 19.48 11.58
CA ASP A 147 4.19 18.99 12.94
C ASP A 147 2.97 18.22 13.46
N GLU A 148 1.75 18.65 13.15
CA GLU A 148 0.53 17.93 13.50
C GLU A 148 0.49 16.58 12.79
N PHE A 149 0.84 16.52 11.50
CA PHE A 149 0.88 15.27 10.74
C PHE A 149 1.94 14.31 11.29
N TYR A 150 3.12 14.81 11.65
CA TYR A 150 4.17 13.98 12.25
C TYR A 150 3.74 13.37 13.59
N ASN A 151 3.00 14.12 14.41
CA ASN A 151 2.48 13.61 15.70
C ASN A 151 1.45 12.50 15.54
N VAL A 152 0.81 12.37 14.37
CA VAL A 152 -0.17 11.30 14.07
C VAL A 152 0.34 10.31 13.02
N LEU A 153 1.60 10.37 12.61
CA LEU A 153 2.15 9.54 11.53
C LEU A 153 1.96 8.04 11.80
N GLY A 154 2.18 7.60 13.03
CA GLY A 154 1.95 6.21 13.42
C GLY A 154 0.49 5.77 13.22
N TYR A 155 -0.47 6.65 13.50
CA TYR A 155 -1.89 6.40 13.23
C TYR A 155 -2.18 6.35 11.71
N MET A 156 -1.61 7.27 10.95
CA MET A 156 -1.77 7.33 9.49
C MET A 156 -1.22 6.06 8.81
N MET A 157 -0.10 5.53 9.31
CA MET A 157 0.47 4.27 8.84
C MET A 157 -0.41 3.07 9.22
N THR A 158 -0.86 2.99 10.47
CA THR A 158 -1.45 1.79 11.04
C THR A 158 -2.93 1.61 10.71
N PHE A 159 -3.70 2.70 10.76
CA PHE A 159 -5.16 2.64 10.68
C PHE A 159 -5.73 3.29 9.41
N ARG A 160 -5.03 4.25 8.84
CA ARG A 160 -5.46 4.90 7.60
C ARG A 160 -4.82 4.26 6.37
N GLU A 161 -3.62 3.71 6.52
CA GLU A 161 -2.82 3.08 5.45
C GLU A 161 -2.62 3.98 4.21
N THR A 162 -2.85 5.30 4.36
CA THR A 162 -2.78 6.26 3.27
C THR A 162 -1.35 6.61 2.86
N MET A 163 -0.35 6.21 3.67
CA MET A 163 1.06 6.49 3.41
C MET A 163 1.76 5.48 2.48
N PHE A 164 1.10 4.34 2.17
CA PHE A 164 1.78 3.23 1.47
C PHE A 164 1.67 3.27 -0.06
N ALA A 165 0.88 4.15 -0.63
CA ALA A 165 0.73 4.24 -2.08
C ALA A 165 1.09 5.65 -2.58
N PRO A 166 1.69 5.82 -3.77
CA PRO A 166 1.92 7.12 -4.36
C PRO A 166 0.71 7.63 -5.17
N TRP A 167 -0.13 6.73 -5.68
CA TRP A 167 -1.22 7.03 -6.61
C TRP A 167 -2.41 7.79 -5.99
N ASN A 168 -2.52 7.84 -4.69
CA ASN A 168 -3.55 8.63 -4.00
C ASN A 168 -3.05 10.02 -3.56
N LYS A 169 -1.95 10.49 -4.12
CA LYS A 169 -1.27 11.71 -3.70
C LYS A 169 -1.01 12.68 -4.85
N LEU A 170 -1.01 13.96 -4.50
CA LEU A 170 -0.46 15.03 -5.32
C LEU A 170 0.78 15.58 -4.61
N PHE A 171 1.88 15.63 -5.34
CA PHE A 171 3.18 16.11 -4.92
C PHE A 171 3.56 17.39 -5.64
N VAL A 172 4.34 18.27 -5.01
CA VAL A 172 4.98 19.41 -5.67
C VAL A 172 6.23 18.91 -6.37
N THR A 173 6.31 19.07 -7.69
CA THR A 173 7.39 18.52 -8.52
C THR A 173 8.76 19.06 -8.13
N SER A 174 8.87 20.36 -7.81
CA SER A 174 10.16 20.98 -7.43
C SER A 174 10.75 20.31 -6.19
N ILE A 175 9.93 19.95 -5.20
CA ILE A 175 10.39 19.23 -3.99
C ILE A 175 11.00 17.87 -4.39
N VAL A 176 10.33 17.12 -5.26
CA VAL A 176 10.82 15.82 -5.70
C VAL A 176 12.17 15.95 -6.42
N LYS A 177 12.28 16.94 -7.32
CA LYS A 177 13.49 17.14 -8.15
C LYS A 177 14.66 17.75 -7.35
N GLU A 178 14.41 18.82 -6.59
CA GLU A 178 15.43 19.53 -5.81
C GLU A 178 16.09 18.62 -4.74
N HIS A 179 15.32 17.71 -4.17
CA HIS A 179 15.81 16.78 -3.15
C HIS A 179 16.12 15.39 -3.67
N ASN A 180 16.11 15.21 -5.01
CA ASN A 180 16.39 13.94 -5.68
C ASN A 180 15.64 12.77 -5.02
N ILE A 181 14.32 12.93 -4.84
CA ILE A 181 13.48 11.91 -4.21
C ILE A 181 13.12 10.86 -5.26
N GLN A 182 13.56 9.64 -5.04
CA GLN A 182 13.39 8.51 -5.96
C GLN A 182 12.81 7.30 -5.23
N PHE A 183 12.16 6.42 -6.00
CA PHE A 183 11.76 5.11 -5.51
C PHE A 183 12.98 4.20 -5.41
N PRO A 184 13.22 3.51 -4.28
CA PRO A 184 14.27 2.50 -4.18
C PRO A 184 14.05 1.37 -5.19
N GLU A 185 15.09 1.01 -5.94
CA GLU A 185 15.05 -0.07 -6.94
C GLU A 185 15.52 -1.43 -6.37
N ASP A 186 16.09 -1.42 -5.18
CA ASP A 186 16.71 -2.57 -4.52
C ASP A 186 15.75 -3.34 -3.59
N MET A 187 14.44 -3.15 -3.74
CA MET A 187 13.44 -3.81 -2.90
C MET A 187 12.21 -4.24 -3.69
N SER A 188 11.59 -5.33 -3.25
CA SER A 188 10.42 -5.93 -3.90
C SER A 188 9.09 -5.49 -3.30
N TYR A 189 9.11 -4.71 -2.21
CA TYR A 189 7.94 -4.30 -1.47
C TYR A 189 8.23 -3.09 -0.56
N GLY A 190 7.34 -2.09 -0.61
CA GLY A 190 7.37 -0.94 0.30
C GLY A 190 8.19 0.25 -0.20
N GLU A 191 8.67 0.20 -1.43
CA GLU A 191 9.36 1.29 -2.13
C GLU A 191 8.54 2.58 -2.10
N ASP A 192 7.24 2.46 -2.27
CA ASP A 192 6.26 3.56 -2.27
C ASP A 192 6.23 4.30 -0.93
N PHE A 193 6.28 3.55 0.17
CA PHE A 193 6.32 4.14 1.50
C PHE A 193 7.60 4.92 1.73
N LEU A 194 8.74 4.41 1.31
CA LEU A 194 10.03 5.10 1.48
C LEU A 194 10.09 6.39 0.65
N PHE A 195 9.56 6.38 -0.57
CA PHE A 195 9.39 7.59 -1.37
C PHE A 195 8.51 8.63 -0.65
N ASN A 196 7.33 8.22 -0.19
CA ASN A 196 6.41 9.09 0.54
C ASN A 196 7.01 9.64 1.84
N LEU A 197 7.71 8.80 2.59
CA LEU A 197 8.37 9.20 3.84
C LEU A 197 9.48 10.22 3.58
N LYS A 198 10.28 10.02 2.53
CA LYS A 198 11.32 10.96 2.13
C LYS A 198 10.74 12.31 1.70
N TYR A 199 9.63 12.27 0.96
CA TYR A 199 8.92 13.49 0.56
C TYR A 199 8.39 14.29 1.77
N LEU A 200 7.88 13.61 2.80
CA LEU A 200 7.38 14.25 4.02
C LEU A 200 8.41 15.12 4.73
N GLU A 201 9.71 14.85 4.62
CA GLU A 201 10.77 15.67 5.22
C GLU A 201 10.69 17.14 4.76
N TYR A 202 10.20 17.37 3.56
CA TYR A 202 10.18 18.67 2.87
C TYR A 202 8.79 19.31 2.77
N CYS A 203 7.75 18.65 3.28
CA CYS A 203 6.40 19.19 3.28
C CYS A 203 6.24 20.34 4.28
N ASN A 204 5.38 21.31 3.94
CA ASN A 204 4.94 22.36 4.85
C ASN A 204 3.64 22.00 5.59
N GLY A 205 2.83 21.11 4.99
CA GLY A 205 1.56 20.65 5.51
C GLY A 205 0.94 19.58 4.64
N VAL A 206 -0.07 18.91 5.16
CA VAL A 206 -0.76 17.79 4.53
C VAL A 206 -2.28 17.98 4.61
N ILE A 207 -2.97 17.73 3.52
CA ILE A 207 -4.43 17.56 3.51
C ILE A 207 -4.77 16.13 3.14
N GLU A 208 -5.65 15.51 3.91
CA GLU A 208 -6.31 14.25 3.56
C GLU A 208 -7.80 14.51 3.32
N THR A 209 -8.26 14.33 2.08
CA THR A 209 -9.68 14.39 1.76
C THR A 209 -10.35 13.02 1.87
N ARG A 210 -11.66 13.01 2.24
CA ARG A 210 -12.50 11.80 2.25
C ARG A 210 -12.98 11.38 0.88
N GLU A 211 -12.76 12.19 -0.14
CA GLU A 211 -13.20 11.90 -1.50
C GLU A 211 -12.49 10.67 -2.04
N GLN A 212 -13.27 9.74 -2.59
CA GLN A 212 -12.79 8.51 -3.20
C GLN A 212 -12.45 8.76 -4.67
N LEU A 213 -11.38 9.51 -4.93
CA LEU A 213 -11.01 9.96 -6.26
C LEU A 213 -10.22 8.93 -7.07
N TYR A 214 -9.85 7.82 -6.47
CA TYR A 214 -9.08 6.75 -7.09
C TYR A 214 -9.81 5.41 -6.95
N ASN A 215 -9.92 4.64 -8.03
CA ASN A 215 -10.57 3.35 -8.05
C ASN A 215 -9.51 2.25 -8.21
N TYR A 216 -9.13 1.63 -7.09
CA TYR A 216 -8.21 0.51 -7.05
C TYR A 216 -8.91 -0.77 -7.46
N ILE A 217 -8.48 -1.38 -8.57
CA ILE A 217 -9.09 -2.60 -9.11
C ILE A 217 -8.41 -3.83 -8.50
N VAL A 218 -9.17 -4.56 -7.69
CA VAL A 218 -8.70 -5.78 -7.04
C VAL A 218 -8.60 -6.88 -8.08
N GLN A 219 -7.41 -7.14 -8.57
CA GLN A 219 -7.16 -8.28 -9.46
C GLN A 219 -7.19 -9.60 -8.69
N ASN A 220 -7.55 -10.69 -9.38
CA ASN A 220 -7.53 -12.05 -8.82
C ASN A 220 -6.07 -12.54 -8.66
N ALA A 221 -5.89 -13.71 -8.08
CA ALA A 221 -4.69 -14.41 -7.61
C ALA A 221 -3.31 -14.19 -8.30
N ASP A 222 -3.25 -13.48 -9.42
CA ASP A 222 -2.02 -13.20 -10.18
C ASP A 222 -1.34 -11.87 -9.83
N SER A 223 -1.91 -11.09 -8.89
CA SER A 223 -1.32 -9.82 -8.48
C SER A 223 0.07 -10.02 -7.83
N LEU A 224 0.96 -9.03 -7.99
CA LEU A 224 2.28 -9.02 -7.35
C LEU A 224 2.19 -9.18 -5.83
N GLU A 225 1.11 -8.71 -5.21
CA GLU A 225 0.85 -8.83 -3.79
C GLU A 225 0.53 -10.26 -3.32
N ALA A 226 -0.03 -11.10 -4.20
CA ALA A 226 -0.41 -12.47 -3.88
C ALA A 226 0.77 -13.45 -3.96
N LYS A 227 1.89 -13.06 -4.56
CA LYS A 227 3.05 -13.92 -4.76
C LYS A 227 3.88 -14.05 -3.49
N TYR A 228 4.54 -15.22 -3.34
CA TYR A 228 5.57 -15.41 -2.33
C TYR A 228 6.71 -14.40 -2.53
N LYS A 229 7.15 -13.77 -1.45
CA LYS A 229 8.28 -12.85 -1.42
C LYS A 229 9.32 -13.34 -0.42
N ALA A 230 10.50 -13.67 -0.91
CA ALA A 230 11.58 -14.21 -0.08
C ALA A 230 12.12 -13.16 0.91
N ASP A 231 12.16 -11.90 0.49
CA ASP A 231 12.73 -10.75 1.19
C ASP A 231 11.69 -9.93 1.99
N LEU A 232 10.51 -10.52 2.25
CA LEU A 232 9.40 -9.78 2.86
C LEU A 232 9.74 -9.28 4.27
N PHE A 233 10.36 -10.10 5.11
CA PHE A 233 10.73 -9.70 6.46
C PHE A 233 11.76 -8.57 6.46
N GLU A 234 12.76 -8.68 5.63
CA GLU A 234 13.82 -7.69 5.46
C GLU A 234 13.24 -6.36 5.01
N ASN A 235 12.35 -6.37 4.01
CA ASN A 235 11.69 -5.17 3.54
C ASN A 235 10.79 -4.55 4.62
N GLN A 236 9.97 -5.34 5.33
CA GLN A 236 9.15 -4.84 6.43
C GLN A 236 9.98 -4.22 7.55
N THR A 237 11.11 -4.83 7.88
CA THR A 237 12.06 -4.31 8.88
C THR A 237 12.69 -3.00 8.41
N ARG A 238 13.03 -2.89 7.12
CA ARG A 238 13.56 -1.65 6.52
C ARG A 238 12.54 -0.51 6.62
N LEU A 239 11.25 -0.78 6.33
CA LEU A 239 10.18 0.22 6.45
C LEU A 239 9.99 0.68 7.90
N TYR A 240 9.95 -0.26 8.85
CA TYR A 240 9.84 0.06 10.26
C TYR A 240 10.99 0.92 10.74
N LYS A 241 12.24 0.54 10.43
CA LYS A 241 13.44 1.31 10.78
C LYS A 241 13.43 2.71 10.19
N ALA A 242 13.00 2.85 8.93
CA ALA A 242 12.89 4.15 8.29
C ALA A 242 11.86 5.05 8.98
N ALA A 243 10.66 4.52 9.29
CA ALA A 243 9.63 5.25 10.03
C ALA A 243 10.09 5.63 11.44
N LYS A 244 10.69 4.68 12.16
CA LYS A 244 11.26 4.89 13.49
C LYS A 244 12.32 5.99 13.48
N LYS A 245 13.28 5.90 12.55
CA LYS A 245 14.32 6.92 12.37
C LYS A 245 13.73 8.29 12.08
N PHE A 246 12.81 8.38 11.12
CA PHE A 246 12.10 9.63 10.80
C PHE A 246 11.46 10.24 12.05
N MET A 247 10.73 9.42 12.83
CA MET A 247 10.06 9.90 14.05
C MET A 247 11.05 10.34 15.13
N ILE A 248 12.21 9.68 15.24
CA ILE A 248 13.29 10.07 16.17
C ILE A 248 13.88 11.40 15.72
N ASP A 249 14.24 11.53 14.45
CA ASP A 249 14.88 12.73 13.89
C ASP A 249 13.98 13.98 14.05
N HIS A 250 12.66 13.78 14.01
CA HIS A 250 11.67 14.86 14.20
C HIS A 250 11.08 14.94 15.61
N ASN A 251 11.66 14.22 16.58
CA ASN A 251 11.25 14.24 18.00
C ASN A 251 9.77 13.87 18.26
N VAL A 252 9.21 12.96 17.42
CA VAL A 252 7.83 12.46 17.52
C VAL A 252 7.76 10.95 17.79
N TYR A 253 8.89 10.28 18.02
CA TYR A 253 8.95 8.87 18.44
C TYR A 253 8.58 8.74 19.92
N LYS A 254 7.30 8.96 20.24
CA LYS A 254 6.76 8.94 21.61
C LYS A 254 5.25 8.65 21.59
N GLY A 255 4.72 8.24 22.75
CA GLY A 255 3.28 8.05 22.94
C GLY A 255 2.65 7.14 21.90
N TYR A 256 1.55 7.59 21.29
CA TYR A 256 0.81 6.80 20.31
C TYR A 256 1.59 6.50 19.02
N ASN A 257 2.56 7.31 18.63
CA ASN A 257 3.37 7.01 17.46
C ASN A 257 4.17 5.73 17.66
N VAL A 258 4.82 5.58 18.81
CA VAL A 258 5.60 4.36 19.14
C VAL A 258 4.69 3.14 19.15
N SER A 259 3.58 3.18 19.89
CA SER A 259 2.69 2.01 19.98
C SER A 259 2.06 1.66 18.63
N ASN A 260 1.65 2.64 17.85
CA ASN A 260 1.03 2.41 16.55
C ASN A 260 1.98 1.79 15.53
N ILE A 261 3.21 2.34 15.34
CA ILE A 261 4.15 1.75 14.38
C ILE A 261 4.66 0.38 14.84
N SER A 262 4.82 0.19 16.15
CA SER A 262 5.20 -1.10 16.72
C SER A 262 4.13 -2.16 16.50
N TYR A 263 2.86 -1.81 16.72
CA TYR A 263 1.72 -2.66 16.40
C TYR A 263 1.64 -2.98 14.90
N TYR A 264 1.79 -1.97 14.05
CA TYR A 264 1.86 -2.18 12.59
C TYR A 264 2.96 -3.16 12.22
N TYR A 265 4.18 -2.93 12.71
CA TYR A 265 5.33 -3.78 12.40
C TYR A 265 5.16 -5.21 12.94
N THR A 266 4.68 -5.39 14.17
CA THR A 266 4.40 -6.71 14.75
C THR A 266 3.45 -7.52 13.85
N LYS A 267 2.40 -6.89 13.33
CA LYS A 267 1.50 -7.53 12.36
C LYS A 267 2.20 -7.91 11.05
N ARG A 268 3.09 -7.06 10.55
CA ARG A 268 3.85 -7.33 9.33
C ARG A 268 4.89 -8.43 9.52
N VAL A 269 5.48 -8.50 10.69
CA VAL A 269 6.37 -9.61 11.09
C VAL A 269 5.59 -10.93 11.07
N LEU A 270 4.41 -10.96 11.69
CA LEU A 270 3.57 -12.17 11.65
C LEU A 270 3.18 -12.54 10.22
N ALA A 271 2.86 -11.57 9.38
CA ALA A 271 2.58 -11.80 7.97
C ALA A 271 3.80 -12.34 7.20
N SER A 272 5.00 -11.90 7.55
CA SER A 272 6.26 -12.43 6.98
C SER A 272 6.52 -13.88 7.39
N ILE A 273 6.24 -14.23 8.64
CA ILE A 273 6.29 -15.62 9.11
C ILE A 273 5.27 -16.48 8.33
N VAL A 274 4.01 -16.01 8.21
CA VAL A 274 2.96 -16.71 7.48
C VAL A 274 3.31 -16.88 5.99
N ASN A 275 4.01 -15.93 5.38
CA ASN A 275 4.48 -16.02 4.00
C ASN A 275 5.41 -17.23 3.77
N GLN A 276 6.15 -17.70 4.79
CA GLN A 276 6.98 -18.91 4.69
C GLN A 276 6.14 -20.19 4.54
N PHE A 277 4.87 -20.15 4.94
CA PHE A 277 3.93 -21.24 4.77
C PHE A 277 3.19 -21.20 3.43
N HIS A 278 3.72 -20.47 2.45
CA HIS A 278 3.23 -20.45 1.07
C HIS A 278 3.47 -21.83 0.42
N ASP A 279 2.57 -22.26 -0.49
CA ASP A 279 2.58 -23.60 -1.11
C ASP A 279 3.87 -23.95 -1.88
N LYS A 280 4.68 -22.96 -2.24
CA LYS A 280 5.96 -23.15 -2.94
C LYS A 280 7.12 -23.53 -2.02
N ASN A 281 6.95 -23.41 -0.71
CA ASN A 281 8.02 -23.68 0.26
C ASN A 281 7.83 -25.05 0.93
N ASP A 282 8.95 -25.69 1.28
CA ASP A 282 8.93 -26.84 2.19
C ASP A 282 8.70 -26.35 3.61
N LYS A 283 7.43 -26.42 4.04
CA LYS A 283 6.94 -25.89 5.31
C LYS A 283 7.46 -26.64 6.53
N SER A 284 7.82 -27.90 6.36
CA SER A 284 8.36 -28.78 7.41
C SER A 284 9.89 -28.71 7.50
N SER A 285 10.54 -27.92 6.62
CA SER A 285 11.99 -27.86 6.56
C SER A 285 12.62 -27.24 7.80
N LEU A 286 13.81 -27.70 8.14
CA LEU A 286 14.66 -27.08 9.17
C LEU A 286 14.91 -25.60 8.86
N ASN A 287 14.96 -25.23 7.58
CA ASN A 287 15.17 -23.86 7.13
C ASN A 287 13.98 -22.94 7.49
N THR A 288 12.74 -23.40 7.30
CA THR A 288 11.55 -22.63 7.69
C THR A 288 11.48 -22.42 9.20
N ARG A 289 11.79 -23.47 9.98
CA ARG A 289 11.86 -23.36 11.45
C ARG A 289 12.92 -22.35 11.90
N LYS A 290 14.12 -22.46 11.36
CA LYS A 290 15.24 -21.56 11.66
C LYS A 290 14.92 -20.11 11.25
N TYR A 291 14.21 -19.90 10.17
CA TYR A 291 13.77 -18.58 9.74
C TYR A 291 12.79 -17.97 10.75
N VAL A 292 11.80 -18.73 11.22
CA VAL A 292 10.88 -18.27 12.29
C VAL A 292 11.65 -17.93 13.57
N GLU A 293 12.61 -18.78 13.96
CA GLU A 293 13.49 -18.52 15.09
C GLU A 293 14.26 -17.21 14.95
N THR A 294 14.85 -16.98 13.77
CA THR A 294 15.61 -15.76 13.47
C THR A 294 14.72 -14.51 13.60
N ILE A 295 13.53 -14.54 13.02
CA ILE A 295 12.57 -13.42 13.10
C ILE A 295 12.15 -13.15 14.55
N VAL A 296 11.77 -14.18 15.28
CA VAL A 296 11.27 -14.03 16.65
C VAL A 296 12.37 -13.51 17.59
N ASN A 297 13.64 -13.82 17.32
CA ASN A 297 14.77 -13.35 18.12
C ASN A 297 15.40 -12.03 17.64
N ASP A 298 14.90 -11.46 16.53
CA ASP A 298 15.38 -10.18 16.04
C ASP A 298 15.13 -9.06 17.06
N LEU A 299 16.11 -8.18 17.24
CA LEU A 299 16.05 -7.14 18.29
C LEU A 299 14.97 -6.10 18.01
N GLU A 300 14.77 -5.71 16.75
CA GLU A 300 13.72 -4.74 16.38
C GLU A 300 12.33 -5.36 16.56
N VAL A 301 12.19 -6.67 16.30
CA VAL A 301 10.94 -7.40 16.55
C VAL A 301 10.65 -7.43 18.04
N GLN A 302 11.63 -7.77 18.88
CA GLN A 302 11.46 -7.82 20.33
C GLN A 302 11.13 -6.45 20.92
N GLU A 303 11.77 -5.39 20.46
CA GLU A 303 11.44 -4.03 20.86
C GLU A 303 10.01 -3.66 20.46
N ALA A 304 9.64 -3.87 19.19
CA ALA A 304 8.33 -3.53 18.68
C ALA A 304 7.20 -4.28 19.43
N VAL A 305 7.38 -5.59 19.63
CA VAL A 305 6.40 -6.41 20.36
C VAL A 305 6.18 -5.89 21.78
N SER A 306 7.21 -5.37 22.45
CA SER A 306 7.08 -4.80 23.79
C SER A 306 6.19 -3.54 23.86
N TYR A 307 6.06 -2.79 22.77
CA TYR A 307 5.22 -1.59 22.67
C TYR A 307 3.86 -1.84 22.00
N ALA A 308 3.65 -3.00 21.37
CA ALA A 308 2.45 -3.29 20.59
C ALA A 308 1.19 -3.56 21.44
N ASN A 309 1.33 -3.83 22.73
CA ASN A 309 0.28 -4.33 23.64
C ASN A 309 -0.93 -3.40 23.85
N LEU A 310 -0.94 -2.18 23.34
CA LEU A 310 -2.00 -1.19 23.63
C LEU A 310 -3.24 -1.32 22.72
N HIS A 311 -3.21 -2.15 21.66
CA HIS A 311 -4.26 -2.17 20.63
C HIS A 311 -4.78 -3.58 20.29
N GLU A 312 -4.46 -4.60 21.07
CA GLU A 312 -4.66 -5.98 20.70
C GLU A 312 -6.08 -6.51 20.86
N THR A 313 -6.51 -7.28 19.86
CA THR A 313 -7.60 -8.24 20.00
C THR A 313 -7.06 -9.49 20.69
N GLU A 314 -7.92 -10.26 21.42
CA GLU A 314 -7.55 -11.47 22.19
C GLU A 314 -6.65 -12.48 21.46
N MET A 315 -6.55 -12.38 20.16
CA MET A 315 -5.84 -13.33 19.33
C MET A 315 -4.48 -12.83 18.85
N GLU A 316 -4.40 -11.55 18.53
CA GLU A 316 -3.12 -10.91 18.29
C GLU A 316 -2.30 -11.02 19.58
N SER A 317 -2.94 -10.94 20.76
CA SER A 317 -2.28 -11.12 22.04
C SER A 317 -1.59 -12.48 22.17
N CYS A 318 -2.19 -13.58 21.75
CA CYS A 318 -1.58 -14.91 21.88
C CYS A 318 -0.27 -15.04 21.07
N PHE A 319 -0.24 -14.58 19.81
CA PHE A 319 0.98 -14.61 19.00
C PHE A 319 2.00 -13.56 19.46
N THR A 320 1.54 -12.40 19.88
CA THR A 320 2.39 -11.37 20.49
C THR A 320 3.04 -11.87 21.78
N ASP A 321 2.26 -12.52 22.65
CA ASP A 321 2.79 -13.16 23.86
C ASP A 321 3.83 -14.24 23.53
N MET A 322 3.58 -15.08 22.54
CA MET A 322 4.56 -16.07 22.08
C MET A 322 5.83 -15.42 21.54
N MET A 323 5.70 -14.32 20.76
CA MET A 323 6.84 -13.55 20.25
C MET A 323 7.63 -12.88 21.40
N MET A 324 6.95 -12.21 22.33
CA MET A 324 7.56 -11.58 23.50
C MET A 324 8.37 -12.59 24.32
N ASN A 325 7.82 -13.78 24.51
CA ASN A 325 8.46 -14.86 25.27
C ASN A 325 9.40 -15.71 24.43
N ARG A 326 9.72 -15.31 23.19
CA ARG A 326 10.61 -16.00 22.24
C ARG A 326 10.23 -17.46 22.00
N GLN A 327 8.95 -17.78 22.04
CA GLN A 327 8.43 -19.15 21.90
C GLN A 327 8.25 -19.53 20.43
N TYR A 328 9.31 -19.40 19.62
CA TYR A 328 9.27 -19.61 18.17
C TYR A 328 8.80 -21.04 17.80
N GLU A 329 9.14 -22.06 18.58
CA GLU A 329 8.66 -23.43 18.35
C GLU A 329 7.13 -23.51 18.44
N LYS A 330 6.52 -22.86 19.42
CA LYS A 330 5.05 -22.85 19.56
C LYS A 330 4.40 -22.11 18.40
N ILE A 331 4.97 -20.97 17.97
CA ILE A 331 4.48 -20.22 16.79
C ILE A 331 4.53 -21.12 15.57
N TYR A 332 5.66 -21.77 15.34
CA TYR A 332 5.86 -22.66 14.20
C TYR A 332 4.86 -23.83 14.22
N ASP A 333 4.72 -24.53 15.35
CA ASP A 333 3.82 -25.67 15.50
C ASP A 333 2.35 -25.27 15.33
N GLU A 334 1.92 -24.12 15.86
CA GLU A 334 0.56 -23.62 15.67
C GLU A 334 0.28 -23.28 14.19
N LEU A 335 1.23 -22.67 13.49
CA LEU A 335 1.09 -22.37 12.06
C LEU A 335 1.03 -23.65 11.21
N LEU A 336 1.79 -24.69 11.53
CA LEU A 336 1.70 -26.00 10.88
C LEU A 336 0.32 -26.64 11.09
N LYS A 337 -0.20 -26.64 12.31
CA LYS A 337 -1.53 -27.16 12.62
C LYS A 337 -2.63 -26.45 11.84
N ILE A 338 -2.53 -25.13 11.73
CA ILE A 338 -3.48 -24.30 11.00
C ILE A 338 -3.43 -24.62 9.51
N ASP A 339 -2.24 -24.72 8.90
CA ASP A 339 -2.07 -25.04 7.47
C ASP A 339 -2.61 -26.45 7.18
N ALA A 340 -2.28 -27.43 8.01
CA ALA A 340 -2.81 -28.80 7.91
C ALA A 340 -4.34 -28.86 8.07
N GLY A 341 -4.88 -28.11 9.03
CA GLY A 341 -6.32 -28.00 9.26
C GLY A 341 -7.08 -27.38 8.08
N ILE A 342 -6.46 -26.44 7.36
CA ILE A 342 -7.02 -25.80 6.17
C ILE A 342 -7.03 -26.80 4.98
N LYS A 343 -5.94 -27.56 4.79
CA LYS A 343 -5.79 -28.50 3.67
C LYS A 343 -6.74 -29.71 3.79
N ASN A 344 -6.97 -30.19 4.99
CA ASN A 344 -7.76 -31.40 5.25
C ASN A 344 -9.28 -31.16 5.30
N ARG A 345 -9.76 -29.93 5.09
CA ARG A 345 -11.20 -29.63 5.07
C ARG A 345 -11.80 -29.90 3.68
N PRO A 346 -12.90 -30.68 3.58
CA PRO A 346 -13.67 -30.82 2.33
C PRO A 346 -14.09 -29.43 1.79
N ALA A 347 -14.06 -29.27 0.47
CA ALA A 347 -14.28 -27.97 -0.18
C ALA A 347 -15.62 -27.30 0.18
N ASN A 348 -16.64 -28.11 0.48
CA ASN A 348 -18.00 -27.68 0.87
C ASN A 348 -18.15 -27.28 2.35
N ILE A 349 -17.22 -27.68 3.23
CA ILE A 349 -17.25 -27.36 4.69
C ILE A 349 -16.41 -26.11 5.00
N ARG A 350 -15.55 -25.67 4.07
CA ARG A 350 -14.64 -24.53 4.27
C ARG A 350 -15.33 -23.19 4.59
N TYR A 351 -16.64 -23.09 4.45
CA TYR A 351 -17.40 -21.85 4.63
C TYR A 351 -18.36 -21.81 5.82
N LYS A 352 -18.72 -22.97 6.43
CA LYS A 352 -19.80 -23.01 7.43
C LYS A 352 -19.38 -23.05 8.90
N ASN A 353 -18.14 -23.38 9.27
CA ASN A 353 -17.75 -23.64 10.67
C ASN A 353 -16.64 -22.73 11.24
N GLU A 354 -16.60 -21.45 10.87
CA GLU A 354 -15.77 -20.47 11.59
C GLU A 354 -16.28 -20.23 13.02
N ALA A 355 -17.51 -20.67 13.33
CA ALA A 355 -18.12 -20.49 14.66
C ALA A 355 -17.50 -21.35 15.78
N ASN A 356 -16.90 -22.50 15.47
CA ASN A 356 -16.44 -23.49 16.45
C ASN A 356 -14.91 -23.58 16.62
N MET A 357 -14.15 -22.66 16.05
CA MET A 357 -12.71 -22.57 16.35
C MET A 357 -12.49 -21.85 17.68
N PRO A 358 -11.45 -22.24 18.47
CA PRO A 358 -11.03 -21.46 19.64
C PRO A 358 -10.88 -20.00 19.27
N TYR A 359 -11.35 -19.10 20.09
CA TYR A 359 -11.48 -17.65 19.81
C TYR A 359 -10.19 -17.04 19.29
N GLY A 360 -9.03 -17.54 19.71
CA GLY A 360 -7.70 -17.11 19.31
C GLY A 360 -7.25 -17.48 17.88
N ILE A 361 -7.86 -18.47 17.22
CA ILE A 361 -7.35 -19.04 15.95
C ILE A 361 -8.24 -18.68 14.74
N LYS A 362 -9.41 -18.06 14.96
CA LYS A 362 -10.38 -17.72 13.90
C LYS A 362 -9.84 -16.79 12.80
N TRP A 363 -8.86 -15.99 13.13
CA TRP A 363 -8.28 -15.01 12.22
C TRP A 363 -7.23 -15.61 11.25
N ILE A 364 -6.37 -16.50 11.76
CA ILE A 364 -5.27 -17.05 10.95
C ILE A 364 -5.76 -17.81 9.72
N PRO A 365 -6.79 -18.70 9.80
CA PRO A 365 -7.35 -19.32 8.59
C PRO A 365 -7.92 -18.32 7.59
N HIS A 366 -8.52 -17.23 8.09
CA HIS A 366 -9.04 -16.17 7.22
C HIS A 366 -7.91 -15.38 6.59
N THR A 367 -6.83 -15.12 7.32
CA THR A 367 -5.62 -14.45 6.84
C THR A 367 -4.91 -15.29 5.79
N PHE A 368 -4.65 -16.57 6.04
CA PHE A 368 -4.08 -17.50 5.05
C PHE A 368 -4.91 -17.55 3.77
N LYS A 369 -6.23 -17.69 3.90
CA LYS A 369 -7.14 -17.78 2.77
C LYS A 369 -7.23 -16.48 2.00
N SER A 370 -7.17 -15.35 2.70
CA SER A 370 -7.26 -14.02 2.13
C SER A 370 -5.93 -13.59 1.51
N ILE A 371 -4.77 -13.95 2.12
CA ILE A 371 -3.44 -13.76 1.53
C ILE A 371 -3.30 -14.58 0.26
N LYS A 372 -3.74 -15.85 0.26
CA LYS A 372 -3.75 -16.70 -0.94
C LYS A 372 -4.69 -16.20 -2.05
N LYS A 373 -5.79 -15.53 -1.68
CA LYS A 373 -6.82 -15.10 -2.65
C LYS A 373 -6.66 -13.64 -3.11
N TYR A 374 -6.21 -12.76 -2.25
CA TYR A 374 -6.28 -11.30 -2.47
C TYR A 374 -4.96 -10.56 -2.21
N GLY A 375 -3.88 -11.29 -1.87
CA GLY A 375 -2.63 -10.67 -1.43
C GLY A 375 -2.71 -10.12 0.00
N MET A 376 -1.55 -9.69 0.51
CA MET A 376 -1.39 -9.35 1.92
C MET A 376 -2.05 -8.02 2.30
N PHE A 377 -1.95 -7.01 1.44
CA PHE A 377 -2.47 -5.67 1.67
C PHE A 377 -4.01 -5.64 1.80
N ILE A 378 -4.70 -6.32 0.88
CA ILE A 378 -6.18 -6.39 0.87
C ILE A 378 -6.72 -7.23 2.03
N THR A 379 -5.98 -8.27 2.41
CA THR A 379 -6.34 -9.10 3.56
C THR A 379 -6.33 -8.29 4.85
N PHE A 380 -5.30 -7.49 5.07
CA PHE A 380 -5.20 -6.61 6.23
C PHE A 380 -6.35 -5.60 6.28
N LYS A 381 -6.67 -4.98 5.16
CA LYS A 381 -7.76 -3.99 5.09
C LYS A 381 -9.14 -4.58 5.37
N ARG A 382 -9.41 -5.82 4.97
CA ARG A 382 -10.66 -6.52 5.30
C ARG A 382 -10.78 -6.83 6.80
N ILE A 383 -9.66 -7.10 7.45
CA ILE A 383 -9.61 -7.39 8.89
C ILE A 383 -9.83 -6.11 9.70
N THR A 384 -9.10 -5.04 9.39
CA THR A 384 -9.22 -3.74 10.07
C THR A 384 -10.59 -3.09 9.83
N GLY A 385 -11.15 -3.17 8.63
CA GLY A 385 -12.49 -2.67 8.31
C GLY A 385 -13.63 -3.39 9.06
N LYS A 386 -13.49 -4.68 9.39
CA LYS A 386 -14.45 -5.40 10.23
C LYS A 386 -14.36 -4.97 11.70
N ILE A 387 -13.16 -4.68 12.19
CA ILE A 387 -12.93 -4.21 13.57
C ILE A 387 -13.51 -2.81 13.77
N SER A 388 -13.28 -1.88 12.84
CA SER A 388 -13.83 -0.53 12.92
C SER A 388 -15.36 -0.48 12.88
N ARG A 389 -16.02 -1.42 12.19
CA ARG A 389 -17.50 -1.55 12.19
C ARG A 389 -18.05 -2.13 13.50
N LYS A 390 -17.29 -2.98 14.19
CA LYS A 390 -17.68 -3.53 15.48
C LYS A 390 -17.56 -2.52 16.62
N LEU A 391 -16.54 -1.65 16.56
CA LEU A 391 -16.35 -0.57 17.54
C LEU A 391 -17.36 0.58 17.39
N ARG A 392 -17.98 0.76 16.19
CA ARG A 392 -19.04 1.76 15.96
C ARG A 392 -20.44 1.28 16.37
N ARG A 393 -20.58 0.01 16.81
CA ARG A 393 -21.86 -0.59 17.26
C ARG A 393 -21.90 -0.85 18.77
N LYS A 394 -20.90 -0.42 19.50
CA LYS A 394 -20.88 -0.27 20.95
C LYS A 394 -20.70 1.22 21.30
#